data_70a24eb204bea7d0d6715a0bfe53f5cc
#
_entry.id   70a24eb204bea7d0d6715a0bfe53f5cc
#
_cell.length_a   1.000
_cell.length_b   1.000
_cell.length_c   1.000
_cell.angle_alpha   90.00
_cell.angle_beta   90.00
_cell.angle_gamma   90.00
#
_symmetry.space_group_name_H-M   'P 1'
#
loop_
_entity.id
_entity.type
_entity.pdbx_description
1 polymer ?
#
loop_
_entity_poly.entity_id
_entity_poly.type
_entity_poly.pdbx_seq_one_letter_code
_entity_poly.pdbx_strand_id
1 'polypeptide(L)'
;MLKVIGVGDNVVDCYLHTKTMYPGGNALNYSVFAKKLGYESAFLGTFGSDDAGEYVPEVLESLGVDISHCRHVKGANGRAKVAIQNGDRIFMGSNKGGVTREYPLQFDDEDYNYLQNFDLVHTSTYSYINDLLPCLVNNENIVSYDFSHHWDYETFEERCPYITFSFFSTGKNSDEEAINALKKAVESGSKLAITTRGERGSLIYDGDTLYTFPAKKIDAVDTMAAGDSFITAFLTKYLSMQKEGEQPSIEICSRVATEFASQSCLVEGSFGYGKKFYYEL
;
A
#
# COMPACT_ATOMS: atom_id res chain seq x y z
N MET A 1 4.92 -8.68 -19.80
CA MET A 1 5.16 -8.69 -18.35
C MET A 1 4.22 -7.67 -17.71
N LEU A 2 3.73 -7.91 -16.50
CA LEU A 2 2.88 -6.95 -15.76
C LEU A 2 3.75 -5.78 -15.27
N LYS A 3 3.24 -4.55 -15.43
CA LYS A 3 3.88 -3.32 -14.97
C LYS A 3 2.97 -2.61 -13.99
N VAL A 4 3.44 -2.30 -12.80
CA VAL A 4 2.64 -1.66 -11.76
C VAL A 4 3.38 -0.50 -11.11
N ILE A 5 2.65 0.45 -10.57
CA ILE A 5 3.23 1.63 -9.91
C ILE A 5 2.50 1.95 -8.62
N GLY A 6 3.26 2.23 -7.57
CA GLY A 6 2.75 2.86 -6.35
C GLY A 6 2.90 4.37 -6.45
N VAL A 7 1.83 5.10 -6.13
CA VAL A 7 1.79 6.56 -6.25
C VAL A 7 1.41 7.20 -4.93
N GLY A 8 2.30 8.00 -4.37
CA GLY A 8 2.01 8.84 -3.21
C GLY A 8 2.96 8.69 -2.04
N ASP A 9 2.54 8.02 -0.98
CA ASP A 9 3.21 8.07 0.31
C ASP A 9 4.49 7.23 0.40
N ASN A 10 5.48 7.84 1.04
CA ASN A 10 6.67 7.19 1.55
C ASN A 10 6.99 7.74 2.94
N VAL A 11 7.41 6.87 3.82
CA VAL A 11 7.81 7.22 5.19
C VAL A 11 9.02 6.38 5.61
N VAL A 12 9.62 6.73 6.73
CA VAL A 12 10.46 5.80 7.49
C VAL A 12 9.80 5.48 8.82
N ASP A 13 9.73 4.20 9.15
CA ASP A 13 9.26 3.70 10.43
C ASP A 13 10.43 3.67 11.40
N CYS A 14 10.45 4.62 12.35
CA CYS A 14 11.53 4.82 13.32
C CYS A 14 11.28 3.99 14.57
N TYR A 15 11.94 2.87 14.70
CA TYR A 15 11.88 1.96 15.84
C TYR A 15 12.72 2.52 16.98
N LEU A 16 12.06 3.09 18.00
CA LEU A 16 12.70 3.84 19.08
C LEU A 16 13.62 2.96 19.93
N HIS A 17 13.23 1.72 20.18
CA HIS A 17 13.98 0.77 21.05
C HIS A 17 15.31 0.30 20.41
N THR A 18 15.39 0.23 19.09
CA THR A 18 16.60 -0.15 18.36
C THR A 18 17.31 1.04 17.72
N LYS A 19 16.70 2.24 17.74
CA LYS A 19 17.16 3.42 17.00
C LYS A 19 17.43 3.10 15.52
N THR A 20 16.52 2.37 14.90
CA THR A 20 16.61 1.95 13.50
C THR A 20 15.40 2.47 12.74
N MET A 21 15.62 3.13 11.62
CA MET A 21 14.57 3.52 10.68
C MET A 21 14.51 2.52 9.53
N TYR A 22 13.31 2.13 9.15
CA TYR A 22 13.03 1.24 8.02
C TYR A 22 12.20 1.99 6.98
N PRO A 23 12.57 1.94 5.69
CA PRO A 23 11.71 2.48 4.65
C PRO A 23 10.33 1.81 4.63
N GLY A 24 9.29 2.59 4.39
CA GLY A 24 7.90 2.17 4.37
C GLY A 24 7.01 3.21 3.71
N GLY A 25 5.73 3.05 3.93
CA GLY A 25 4.66 3.79 3.26
C GLY A 25 3.85 2.87 2.34
N ASN A 26 2.54 3.01 2.33
CA ASN A 26 1.66 2.07 1.64
C ASN A 26 1.98 1.98 0.13
N ALA A 27 2.02 3.12 -0.56
CA ALA A 27 2.34 3.17 -1.99
C ALA A 27 3.76 2.70 -2.30
N LEU A 28 4.74 3.07 -1.44
CA LEU A 28 6.12 2.62 -1.58
C LEU A 28 6.24 1.10 -1.35
N ASN A 29 5.62 0.57 -0.30
CA ASN A 29 5.62 -0.85 0.03
C ASN A 29 5.04 -1.67 -1.13
N TYR A 30 3.95 -1.20 -1.74
CA TYR A 30 3.36 -1.81 -2.92
C TYR A 30 4.39 -1.99 -4.05
N SER A 31 5.14 -0.93 -4.36
CA SER A 31 6.15 -0.95 -5.41
C SER A 31 7.28 -1.93 -5.11
N VAL A 32 7.79 -1.93 -3.88
CA VAL A 32 8.86 -2.83 -3.45
C VAL A 32 8.40 -4.29 -3.47
N PHE A 33 7.21 -4.58 -2.97
CA PHE A 33 6.68 -5.95 -2.96
C PHE A 33 6.38 -6.46 -4.37
N ALA A 34 5.88 -5.62 -5.29
CA ALA A 34 5.70 -5.98 -6.68
C ALA A 34 7.04 -6.36 -7.35
N LYS A 35 8.10 -5.59 -7.06
CA LYS A 35 9.45 -5.90 -7.53
C LYS A 35 9.97 -7.22 -6.97
N LYS A 36 9.77 -7.47 -5.67
CA LYS A 36 10.15 -8.75 -5.02
C LYS A 36 9.40 -9.96 -5.59
N LEU A 37 8.19 -9.76 -6.08
CA LEU A 37 7.39 -10.79 -6.77
C LEU A 37 7.80 -10.98 -8.24
N GLY A 38 8.79 -10.22 -8.74
CA GLY A 38 9.35 -10.37 -10.08
C GLY A 38 8.66 -9.55 -11.18
N TYR A 39 7.84 -8.56 -10.82
CA TYR A 39 7.17 -7.68 -11.78
C TYR A 39 7.98 -6.42 -12.08
N GLU A 40 7.68 -5.77 -13.21
CA GLU A 40 8.15 -4.41 -13.46
C GLU A 40 7.41 -3.46 -12.52
N SER A 41 8.18 -2.68 -11.75
CA SER A 41 7.62 -1.85 -10.70
C SER A 41 8.27 -0.47 -10.66
N ALA A 42 7.43 0.55 -10.45
CA ALA A 42 7.84 1.92 -10.26
C ALA A 42 7.20 2.50 -8.98
N PHE A 43 7.79 3.57 -8.49
CA PHE A 43 7.23 4.41 -7.44
C PHE A 43 7.24 5.87 -7.91
N LEU A 44 6.15 6.58 -7.69
CA LEU A 44 6.02 8.02 -7.94
C LEU A 44 5.57 8.70 -6.65
N GLY A 45 6.47 9.45 -6.04
CA GLY A 45 6.23 10.17 -4.78
C GLY A 45 7.17 11.34 -4.61
N THR A 46 7.10 11.98 -3.44
CA THR A 46 7.95 13.13 -3.09
C THR A 46 8.90 12.75 -1.96
N PHE A 47 10.20 12.87 -2.18
CA PHE A 47 11.24 12.68 -1.17
C PHE A 47 11.67 14.00 -0.55
N GLY A 48 11.99 13.97 0.75
CA GLY A 48 12.57 15.09 1.47
C GLY A 48 14.07 15.29 1.19
N SER A 49 14.66 16.25 1.89
CA SER A 49 16.10 16.54 1.83
C SER A 49 16.84 16.23 3.13
N ASP A 50 16.20 15.47 4.00
CA ASP A 50 16.79 14.96 5.24
C ASP A 50 17.36 13.54 5.02
N ASP A 51 17.99 12.98 6.07
CA ASP A 51 18.62 11.66 6.01
C ASP A 51 17.70 10.51 5.59
N ALA A 52 16.39 10.62 5.87
CA ALA A 52 15.39 9.68 5.40
C ALA A 52 15.08 9.88 3.92
N GLY A 53 14.93 11.15 3.49
CA GLY A 53 14.69 11.52 2.10
C GLY A 53 15.85 11.20 1.16
N GLU A 54 17.09 11.13 1.68
CA GLU A 54 18.26 10.65 0.94
C GLU A 54 18.33 9.12 0.92
N TYR A 55 18.02 8.47 2.06
CA TYR A 55 18.17 7.03 2.22
C TYR A 55 17.12 6.21 1.47
N VAL A 56 15.86 6.63 1.49
CA VAL A 56 14.76 5.86 0.87
C VAL A 56 14.97 5.65 -0.63
N PRO A 57 15.32 6.70 -1.44
CA PRO A 57 15.63 6.52 -2.86
C PRO A 57 16.77 5.53 -3.12
N GLU A 58 17.88 5.61 -2.34
CA GLU A 58 19.02 4.68 -2.47
C GLU A 58 18.55 3.22 -2.34
N VAL A 59 17.65 2.94 -1.38
CA VAL A 59 17.11 1.60 -1.19
C VAL A 59 16.24 1.18 -2.37
N LEU A 60 15.36 2.04 -2.87
CA LEU A 60 14.49 1.73 -4.01
C LEU A 60 15.30 1.44 -5.28
N GLU A 61 16.31 2.25 -5.57
CA GLU A 61 17.25 2.03 -6.69
C GLU A 61 17.99 0.70 -6.54
N SER A 62 18.49 0.39 -5.35
CA SER A 62 19.19 -0.88 -5.07
C SER A 62 18.30 -2.11 -5.29
N LEU A 63 16.99 -1.96 -5.10
CA LEU A 63 15.97 -2.98 -5.35
C LEU A 63 15.53 -3.02 -6.82
N GLY A 64 15.93 -2.04 -7.64
CA GLY A 64 15.54 -1.90 -9.04
C GLY A 64 14.09 -1.47 -9.23
N VAL A 65 13.54 -0.71 -8.29
CA VAL A 65 12.26 0.01 -8.46
C VAL A 65 12.55 1.29 -9.24
N ASP A 66 11.79 1.55 -10.29
CA ASP A 66 11.93 2.78 -11.06
C ASP A 66 11.37 3.97 -10.27
N ILE A 67 12.21 4.98 -10.03
CA ILE A 67 11.86 6.20 -9.31
C ILE A 67 12.12 7.46 -10.17
N SER A 68 12.26 7.29 -11.48
CA SER A 68 12.67 8.35 -12.41
C SER A 68 11.73 9.56 -12.44
N HIS A 69 10.46 9.38 -12.07
CA HIS A 69 9.46 10.45 -11.99
C HIS A 69 9.22 10.98 -10.57
N CYS A 70 10.00 10.54 -9.57
CA CYS A 70 9.87 11.06 -8.21
C CYS A 70 10.30 12.53 -8.10
N ARG A 71 9.73 13.22 -7.11
CA ARG A 71 10.06 14.60 -6.77
C ARG A 71 11.02 14.65 -5.59
N HIS A 72 11.93 15.61 -5.60
CA HIS A 72 12.81 15.92 -4.48
C HIS A 72 12.58 17.36 -4.06
N VAL A 73 12.21 17.57 -2.79
CA VAL A 73 11.92 18.90 -2.27
C VAL A 73 12.64 19.13 -0.94
N LYS A 74 12.84 20.40 -0.60
CA LYS A 74 13.44 20.76 0.68
C LYS A 74 12.43 20.55 1.80
N GLY A 75 12.78 19.74 2.79
CA GLY A 75 11.93 19.44 3.94
C GLY A 75 12.17 18.03 4.51
N ALA A 76 11.48 17.70 5.57
CA ALA A 76 11.58 16.39 6.19
C ALA A 76 10.75 15.35 5.45
N ASN A 77 11.32 14.19 5.18
CA ASN A 77 10.58 13.03 4.70
C ASN A 77 9.53 12.56 5.72
N GLY A 78 8.56 11.78 5.28
CA GLY A 78 7.59 11.16 6.17
C GLY A 78 8.28 10.30 7.24
N ARG A 79 7.83 10.41 8.50
CA ARG A 79 8.37 9.63 9.64
C ARG A 79 7.26 9.20 10.58
N ALA A 80 7.26 7.92 10.95
CA ALA A 80 6.42 7.39 12.02
C ALA A 80 7.28 6.85 13.15
N LYS A 81 6.92 7.15 14.40
CA LYS A 81 7.62 6.64 15.59
C LYS A 81 6.96 5.33 16.02
N VAL A 82 7.77 4.28 16.13
CA VAL A 82 7.31 2.95 16.51
C VAL A 82 7.99 2.52 17.79
N ALA A 83 7.21 2.15 18.81
CA ALA A 83 7.67 1.52 20.05
C ALA A 83 7.14 0.09 20.15
N ILE A 84 7.80 -0.71 20.98
CA ILE A 84 7.33 -2.02 21.39
C ILE A 84 6.82 -1.91 22.83
N GLN A 85 5.58 -2.32 23.06
CA GLN A 85 4.99 -2.40 24.41
C GLN A 85 4.30 -3.76 24.55
N ASN A 86 4.70 -4.54 25.54
CA ASN A 86 4.19 -5.90 25.79
C ASN A 86 4.28 -6.84 24.58
N GLY A 87 5.31 -6.66 23.73
CA GLY A 87 5.50 -7.44 22.50
C GLY A 87 4.75 -6.90 21.28
N ASP A 88 3.84 -5.94 21.47
CA ASP A 88 3.08 -5.32 20.38
C ASP A 88 3.71 -3.99 19.94
N ARG A 89 3.53 -3.67 18.65
CA ARG A 89 3.92 -2.38 18.10
C ARG A 89 2.88 -1.31 18.38
N ILE A 90 3.36 -0.17 18.84
CA ILE A 90 2.55 1.01 19.08
C ILE A 90 3.13 2.18 18.29
N PHE A 91 2.28 2.82 17.49
CA PHE A 91 2.61 4.09 16.86
C PHE A 91 2.55 5.22 17.88
N MET A 92 3.71 5.85 18.14
CA MET A 92 3.89 6.91 19.13
C MET A 92 3.71 8.32 18.53
N GLY A 93 3.33 8.41 17.26
CA GLY A 93 3.14 9.64 16.53
C GLY A 93 3.93 9.66 15.22
N SER A 94 3.69 10.70 14.42
CA SER A 94 4.36 10.92 13.13
C SER A 94 4.43 12.41 12.81
N ASN A 95 5.24 12.78 11.82
CA ASN A 95 5.18 14.10 11.18
C ASN A 95 4.09 14.19 10.11
N LYS A 96 3.11 13.29 10.15
CA LYS A 96 1.94 13.26 9.25
C LYS A 96 2.29 13.22 7.75
N GLY A 97 3.35 12.50 7.39
CA GLY A 97 3.78 12.31 6.00
C GLY A 97 4.85 13.31 5.52
N GLY A 98 5.22 14.31 6.34
CA GLY A 98 6.26 15.27 5.96
C GLY A 98 6.01 15.92 4.62
N VAL A 99 7.03 15.95 3.75
CA VAL A 99 6.95 16.58 2.42
C VAL A 99 5.87 16.01 1.51
N THR A 100 5.48 14.74 1.65
CA THR A 100 4.37 14.17 0.86
C THR A 100 3.06 14.94 1.12
N ARG A 101 2.84 15.37 2.37
CA ARG A 101 1.68 16.17 2.74
C ARG A 101 1.85 17.65 2.47
N GLU A 102 3.06 18.18 2.72
CA GLU A 102 3.37 19.61 2.56
C GLU A 102 3.41 20.02 1.09
N TYR A 103 3.84 19.11 0.22
CA TYR A 103 3.95 19.28 -1.23
C TYR A 103 3.26 18.09 -1.93
N PRO A 104 1.91 18.01 -1.89
CA PRO A 104 1.17 16.94 -2.55
C PRO A 104 1.50 16.91 -4.04
N LEU A 105 1.53 15.71 -4.60
CA LEU A 105 1.77 15.53 -6.03
C LEU A 105 0.75 16.32 -6.84
N GLN A 106 1.25 16.98 -7.88
CA GLN A 106 0.46 17.57 -8.95
C GLN A 106 0.96 16.90 -10.24
N PHE A 107 0.05 16.36 -11.04
CA PHE A 107 0.41 15.71 -12.29
C PHE A 107 0.36 16.69 -13.46
N ASP A 108 1.40 16.65 -14.26
CA ASP A 108 1.46 17.30 -15.58
C ASP A 108 1.26 16.27 -16.71
N ASP A 109 1.32 16.72 -17.95
CA ASP A 109 1.12 15.86 -19.12
C ASP A 109 2.18 14.73 -19.20
N GLU A 110 3.40 14.96 -18.70
CA GLU A 110 4.47 13.96 -18.68
C GLU A 110 4.16 12.86 -17.67
N ASP A 111 3.65 13.22 -16.48
CA ASP A 111 3.19 12.28 -15.48
C ASP A 111 2.04 11.40 -16.00
N TYR A 112 1.03 12.02 -16.64
CA TYR A 112 -0.08 11.25 -17.22
C TYR A 112 0.39 10.29 -18.30
N ASN A 113 1.27 10.72 -19.19
CA ASN A 113 1.85 9.84 -20.21
C ASN A 113 2.68 8.71 -19.59
N TYR A 114 3.40 8.98 -18.50
CA TYR A 114 4.15 7.97 -17.78
C TYR A 114 3.23 6.94 -17.14
N LEU A 115 2.18 7.40 -16.45
CA LEU A 115 1.22 6.54 -15.76
C LEU A 115 0.45 5.60 -16.72
N GLN A 116 0.23 5.98 -17.99
CA GLN A 116 -0.38 5.10 -19.00
C GLN A 116 0.46 3.85 -19.34
N ASN A 117 1.75 3.82 -18.99
CA ASN A 117 2.59 2.65 -19.23
C ASN A 117 2.38 1.53 -18.21
N PHE A 118 1.56 1.74 -17.20
CA PHE A 118 1.34 0.78 -16.11
C PHE A 118 -0.05 0.14 -16.18
N ASP A 119 -0.09 -1.16 -15.94
CA ASP A 119 -1.32 -1.96 -15.89
C ASP A 119 -2.16 -1.65 -14.64
N LEU A 120 -1.54 -1.07 -13.58
CA LEU A 120 -2.21 -0.67 -12.35
C LEU A 120 -1.47 0.48 -11.67
N VAL A 121 -2.23 1.45 -11.19
CA VAL A 121 -1.80 2.49 -10.24
C VAL A 121 -2.35 2.15 -8.86
N HIS A 122 -1.47 1.95 -7.88
CA HIS A 122 -1.85 1.77 -6.48
C HIS A 122 -1.58 3.02 -5.67
N THR A 123 -2.53 3.41 -4.83
CA THR A 123 -2.41 4.55 -3.91
C THR A 123 -3.17 4.30 -2.60
N SER A 124 -3.12 5.25 -1.68
CA SER A 124 -3.72 5.11 -0.36
C SER A 124 -4.27 6.41 0.21
N THR A 125 -4.98 6.28 1.32
CA THR A 125 -5.46 7.43 2.11
C THR A 125 -4.33 8.32 2.64
N TYR A 126 -3.09 7.80 2.72
CA TYR A 126 -1.91 8.55 3.19
C TYR A 126 -1.15 9.27 2.08
N SER A 127 -1.54 9.07 0.84
CA SER A 127 -0.84 9.58 -0.35
C SER A 127 -1.17 11.04 -0.66
N TYR A 128 -2.24 11.59 -0.08
CA TYR A 128 -2.69 12.98 -0.29
C TYR A 128 -2.96 13.34 -1.76
N ILE A 129 -3.45 12.37 -2.54
CA ILE A 129 -3.78 12.54 -3.97
C ILE A 129 -5.25 12.25 -4.31
N ASN A 130 -6.15 12.33 -3.33
CA ASN A 130 -7.56 12.01 -3.54
C ASN A 130 -8.19 12.84 -4.66
N ASP A 131 -7.84 14.12 -4.76
CA ASP A 131 -8.32 15.04 -5.80
C ASP A 131 -7.86 14.65 -7.22
N LEU A 132 -6.84 13.78 -7.33
CA LEU A 132 -6.31 13.29 -8.61
C LEU A 132 -6.97 11.97 -9.06
N LEU A 133 -7.75 11.29 -8.21
CA LEU A 133 -8.42 10.03 -8.56
C LEU A 133 -9.29 10.14 -9.82
N PRO A 134 -10.13 11.20 -10.01
CA PRO A 134 -10.87 11.38 -11.24
C PRO A 134 -9.97 11.50 -12.48
N CYS A 135 -8.82 12.16 -12.34
CA CYS A 135 -7.87 12.35 -13.43
C CYS A 135 -7.20 11.03 -13.83
N LEU A 136 -6.86 10.17 -12.86
CA LEU A 136 -6.32 8.83 -13.14
C LEU A 136 -7.29 7.98 -13.96
N VAL A 137 -8.60 8.00 -13.61
CA VAL A 137 -9.63 7.27 -14.37
C VAL A 137 -9.82 7.86 -15.77
N ASN A 138 -9.83 9.19 -15.89
CA ASN A 138 -9.91 9.85 -17.20
C ASN A 138 -8.68 9.55 -18.07
N ASN A 139 -7.55 9.22 -17.44
CA ASN A 139 -6.31 8.76 -18.10
C ASN A 139 -6.32 7.23 -18.40
N GLU A 140 -7.46 6.57 -18.24
CA GLU A 140 -7.67 5.13 -18.47
C GLU A 140 -6.84 4.21 -17.54
N ASN A 141 -6.34 4.72 -16.43
CA ASN A 141 -5.64 3.91 -15.44
C ASN A 141 -6.60 3.03 -14.64
N ILE A 142 -6.22 1.78 -14.38
CA ILE A 142 -6.85 0.94 -13.36
C ILE A 142 -6.29 1.38 -12.01
N VAL A 143 -7.18 1.76 -11.09
CA VAL A 143 -6.79 2.28 -9.78
C VAL A 143 -7.10 1.28 -8.67
N SER A 144 -6.15 0.99 -7.83
CA SER A 144 -6.37 0.36 -6.53
C SER A 144 -6.07 1.33 -5.39
N TYR A 145 -6.87 1.28 -4.34
CA TYR A 145 -6.81 2.22 -3.23
C TYR A 145 -6.90 1.51 -1.89
N ASP A 146 -5.98 1.82 -0.99
CA ASP A 146 -6.04 1.37 0.40
C ASP A 146 -6.53 2.49 1.33
N PHE A 147 -7.74 2.29 1.86
CA PHE A 147 -8.34 3.15 2.89
C PHE A 147 -7.71 2.92 4.28
N SER A 148 -6.90 1.87 4.44
CA SER A 148 -6.34 1.46 5.73
C SER A 148 -7.47 1.23 6.77
N HIS A 149 -7.38 1.86 7.94
CA HIS A 149 -8.43 1.87 8.97
C HIS A 149 -9.22 3.21 9.01
N HIS A 150 -9.00 4.08 8.03
CA HIS A 150 -9.63 5.41 7.88
C HIS A 150 -10.73 5.38 6.82
N TRP A 151 -11.70 4.50 7.01
CA TRP A 151 -12.84 4.38 6.13
C TRP A 151 -14.16 4.64 6.87
N ASP A 152 -15.10 5.19 6.18
CA ASP A 152 -16.51 5.27 6.50
C ASP A 152 -17.34 5.23 5.21
N TYR A 153 -18.64 5.25 5.32
CA TYR A 153 -19.50 5.14 4.15
C TYR A 153 -19.45 6.37 3.25
N GLU A 154 -19.23 7.55 3.82
CA GLU A 154 -19.06 8.80 3.07
C GLU A 154 -17.79 8.77 2.21
N THR A 155 -16.68 8.32 2.80
CA THR A 155 -15.41 8.13 2.09
C THR A 155 -15.50 7.11 0.95
N PHE A 156 -16.30 6.06 1.11
CA PHE A 156 -16.56 5.11 0.02
C PHE A 156 -17.38 5.76 -1.09
N GLU A 157 -18.46 6.49 -0.77
CA GLU A 157 -19.27 7.20 -1.76
C GLU A 157 -18.46 8.24 -2.54
N GLU A 158 -17.52 8.92 -1.87
CA GLU A 158 -16.65 9.93 -2.48
C GLU A 158 -15.63 9.32 -3.45
N ARG A 159 -14.99 8.20 -3.09
CA ARG A 159 -13.77 7.71 -3.77
C ARG A 159 -13.98 6.46 -4.60
N CYS A 160 -14.85 5.52 -4.16
CA CYS A 160 -15.05 4.27 -4.88
C CYS A 160 -15.52 4.41 -6.34
N PRO A 161 -16.21 5.50 -6.77
CA PRO A 161 -16.49 5.72 -8.20
C PRO A 161 -15.23 5.77 -9.09
N TYR A 162 -14.07 6.06 -8.51
CA TYR A 162 -12.77 6.16 -9.20
C TYR A 162 -11.83 4.99 -8.93
N ILE A 163 -12.27 3.97 -8.19
CA ILE A 163 -11.44 2.89 -7.69
C ILE A 163 -11.95 1.55 -8.21
N THR A 164 -11.08 0.80 -8.89
CA THR A 164 -11.40 -0.56 -9.33
C THR A 164 -11.30 -1.56 -8.18
N PHE A 165 -10.26 -1.44 -7.34
CA PHE A 165 -9.98 -2.34 -6.23
C PHE A 165 -9.86 -1.56 -4.93
N SER A 166 -10.80 -1.77 -4.02
CA SER A 166 -10.81 -1.16 -2.68
C SER A 166 -10.24 -2.09 -1.65
N PHE A 167 -9.28 -1.60 -0.86
CA PHE A 167 -8.72 -2.30 0.29
C PHE A 167 -8.93 -1.49 1.55
N PHE A 168 -9.20 -2.18 2.66
CA PHE A 168 -9.31 -1.57 3.99
C PHE A 168 -9.11 -2.59 5.09
N SER A 169 -8.94 -2.14 6.32
CA SER A 169 -8.73 -2.98 7.48
C SER A 169 -9.94 -2.95 8.42
N THR A 170 -10.45 -4.12 8.80
CA THR A 170 -11.55 -4.29 9.76
C THR A 170 -11.17 -5.17 10.94
N GLY A 171 -9.88 -5.18 11.30
CA GLY A 171 -9.38 -6.00 12.41
C GLY A 171 -10.07 -5.75 13.75
N LYS A 172 -10.60 -4.55 13.96
CA LYS A 172 -11.31 -4.14 15.20
C LYS A 172 -12.84 -4.19 15.08
N ASN A 173 -13.37 -4.48 13.90
CA ASN A 173 -14.80 -4.50 13.63
C ASN A 173 -15.40 -5.90 13.78
N SER A 174 -16.72 -6.00 13.97
CA SER A 174 -17.46 -7.24 13.88
C SER A 174 -17.47 -7.78 12.44
N ASP A 175 -17.82 -9.04 12.27
CA ASP A 175 -17.94 -9.65 10.94
C ASP A 175 -19.09 -9.00 10.14
N GLU A 176 -20.17 -8.63 10.80
CA GLU A 176 -21.31 -7.92 10.18
C GLU A 176 -20.88 -6.55 9.65
N GLU A 177 -20.18 -5.73 10.46
CA GLU A 177 -19.66 -4.43 10.03
C GLU A 177 -18.69 -4.57 8.85
N ALA A 178 -17.80 -5.57 8.90
CA ALA A 178 -16.86 -5.84 7.82
C ALA A 178 -17.56 -6.20 6.51
N ILE A 179 -18.59 -7.06 6.56
CA ILE A 179 -19.40 -7.46 5.40
C ILE A 179 -20.18 -6.26 4.85
N ASN A 180 -20.79 -5.45 5.71
CA ASN A 180 -21.52 -4.27 5.30
C ASN A 180 -20.60 -3.23 4.64
N ALA A 181 -19.37 -3.05 5.16
CA ALA A 181 -18.37 -2.17 4.55
C ALA A 181 -17.96 -2.65 3.14
N LEU A 182 -17.72 -3.96 2.96
CA LEU A 182 -17.42 -4.53 1.64
C LEU A 182 -18.53 -4.28 0.62
N LYS A 183 -19.79 -4.56 1.01
CA LYS A 183 -20.94 -4.31 0.15
C LYS A 183 -21.06 -2.83 -0.21
N LYS A 184 -20.93 -1.95 0.78
CA LYS A 184 -21.00 -0.51 0.56
C LYS A 184 -19.91 -0.01 -0.40
N ALA A 185 -18.67 -0.48 -0.26
CA ALA A 185 -17.58 -0.11 -1.17
C ALA A 185 -17.89 -0.51 -2.64
N VAL A 186 -18.45 -1.71 -2.85
CA VAL A 186 -18.84 -2.16 -4.20
C VAL A 186 -20.07 -1.40 -4.71
N GLU A 187 -21.10 -1.21 -3.89
CA GLU A 187 -22.28 -0.39 -4.23
C GLU A 187 -21.89 1.04 -4.58
N SER A 188 -20.82 1.57 -4.00
CA SER A 188 -20.28 2.90 -4.27
C SER A 188 -19.43 2.98 -5.53
N GLY A 189 -19.12 1.85 -6.21
CA GLY A 189 -18.48 1.86 -7.53
C GLY A 189 -17.27 0.94 -7.70
N SER A 190 -16.68 0.41 -6.63
CA SER A 190 -15.55 -0.52 -6.76
C SER A 190 -15.98 -1.86 -7.37
N LYS A 191 -15.15 -2.40 -8.25
CA LYS A 191 -15.39 -3.73 -8.83
C LYS A 191 -15.17 -4.85 -7.82
N LEU A 192 -14.20 -4.68 -6.94
CA LEU A 192 -13.82 -5.66 -5.93
C LEU A 192 -13.44 -4.94 -4.65
N ALA A 193 -14.02 -5.35 -3.53
CA ALA A 193 -13.70 -4.85 -2.21
C ALA A 193 -13.06 -5.96 -1.35
N ILE A 194 -11.98 -5.63 -0.68
CA ILE A 194 -11.15 -6.57 0.09
C ILE A 194 -10.87 -5.97 1.46
N THR A 195 -11.08 -6.76 2.52
CA THR A 195 -10.69 -6.34 3.87
C THR A 195 -9.80 -7.37 4.54
N THR A 196 -8.74 -6.89 5.20
CA THR A 196 -7.88 -7.70 6.05
C THR A 196 -8.27 -7.54 7.52
N ARG A 197 -8.17 -8.63 8.29
CA ARG A 197 -8.64 -8.70 9.67
C ARG A 197 -7.60 -9.27 10.64
N GLY A 198 -6.32 -9.12 10.28
CA GLY A 198 -5.20 -9.69 11.04
C GLY A 198 -5.31 -11.22 11.11
N GLU A 199 -5.26 -11.79 12.31
CA GLU A 199 -5.34 -13.24 12.52
C GLU A 199 -6.67 -13.89 12.08
N ARG A 200 -7.73 -13.09 11.89
CA ARG A 200 -9.01 -13.57 11.34
C ARG A 200 -9.00 -13.71 9.81
N GLY A 201 -7.89 -13.42 9.14
CA GLY A 201 -7.74 -13.55 7.68
C GLY A 201 -8.34 -12.40 6.90
N SER A 202 -8.97 -12.70 5.77
CA SER A 202 -9.55 -11.70 4.87
C SER A 202 -10.96 -12.05 4.42
N LEU A 203 -11.73 -11.03 4.08
CA LEU A 203 -13.00 -11.12 3.37
C LEU A 203 -12.89 -10.37 2.05
N ILE A 204 -13.53 -10.89 1.02
CA ILE A 204 -13.55 -10.30 -0.33
C ILE A 204 -14.98 -10.35 -0.85
N TYR A 205 -15.43 -9.28 -1.48
CA TYR A 205 -16.74 -9.21 -2.12
C TYR A 205 -16.59 -8.66 -3.55
N ASP A 206 -17.14 -9.39 -4.53
CA ASP A 206 -17.04 -9.07 -5.96
C ASP A 206 -18.35 -8.48 -6.54
N GLY A 207 -19.30 -8.16 -5.68
CA GLY A 207 -20.62 -7.67 -6.06
C GLY A 207 -21.71 -8.76 -6.05
N ASP A 208 -21.34 -10.02 -6.07
CA ASP A 208 -22.25 -11.18 -6.04
C ASP A 208 -21.90 -12.13 -4.88
N THR A 209 -20.65 -12.53 -4.80
CA THR A 209 -20.17 -13.56 -3.86
C THR A 209 -19.28 -12.98 -2.78
N LEU A 210 -19.52 -13.41 -1.54
CA LEU A 210 -18.66 -13.13 -0.39
C LEU A 210 -17.71 -14.30 -0.16
N TYR A 211 -16.42 -14.05 -0.27
CA TYR A 211 -15.35 -15.01 -0.02
C TYR A 211 -14.73 -14.78 1.35
N THR A 212 -14.37 -15.87 2.03
CA THR A 212 -13.70 -15.82 3.33
C THR A 212 -12.45 -16.69 3.30
N PHE A 213 -11.31 -16.12 3.70
CA PHE A 213 -10.03 -16.82 3.74
C PHE A 213 -9.38 -16.69 5.11
N PRO A 214 -8.88 -17.80 5.70
CA PRO A 214 -8.19 -17.75 6.98
C PRO A 214 -6.79 -17.13 6.82
N ALA A 215 -6.26 -16.54 7.89
CA ALA A 215 -4.86 -16.18 7.97
C ALA A 215 -3.97 -17.41 8.11
N LYS A 216 -2.74 -17.32 7.64
CA LYS A 216 -1.70 -18.33 7.93
C LYS A 216 -1.05 -17.98 9.27
N LYS A 217 -1.12 -18.91 10.22
CA LYS A 217 -0.46 -18.76 11.52
C LYS A 217 1.06 -18.88 11.37
N ILE A 218 1.77 -17.93 11.90
CA ILE A 218 3.24 -17.85 11.89
C ILE A 218 3.72 -17.23 13.21
N ASP A 219 4.96 -17.49 13.57
CA ASP A 219 5.65 -16.73 14.62
C ASP A 219 6.28 -15.49 13.97
N ALA A 220 5.49 -14.42 13.89
CA ALA A 220 5.90 -13.19 13.21
C ALA A 220 7.06 -12.51 13.96
N VAL A 221 8.07 -12.08 13.20
CA VAL A 221 9.12 -11.16 13.66
C VAL A 221 8.56 -9.74 13.70
N ASP A 222 7.87 -9.36 12.62
CA ASP A 222 7.30 -8.04 12.46
C ASP A 222 6.08 -8.08 11.51
N THR A 223 4.93 -7.55 11.92
CA THR A 223 3.73 -7.50 11.06
C THR A 223 3.56 -6.16 10.32
N MET A 224 4.63 -5.32 10.29
CA MET A 224 4.62 -4.09 9.50
C MET A 224 4.41 -4.43 8.02
N ALA A 225 3.56 -3.64 7.35
CA ALA A 225 3.21 -3.83 5.94
C ALA A 225 2.64 -5.22 5.55
N ALA A 226 2.14 -6.01 6.51
CA ALA A 226 1.46 -7.27 6.18
C ALA A 226 0.24 -7.04 5.27
N GLY A 227 -0.51 -5.95 5.49
CA GLY A 227 -1.60 -5.51 4.62
C GLY A 227 -1.10 -5.17 3.22
N ASP A 228 -0.07 -4.34 3.10
CA ASP A 228 0.50 -3.90 1.82
C ASP A 228 1.04 -5.08 1.01
N SER A 229 1.70 -6.03 1.66
CA SER A 229 2.20 -7.24 1.01
C SER A 229 1.07 -8.16 0.53
N PHE A 230 -0.03 -8.27 1.30
CA PHE A 230 -1.24 -8.98 0.87
C PHE A 230 -1.87 -8.31 -0.36
N ILE A 231 -2.08 -6.98 -0.31
CA ILE A 231 -2.62 -6.18 -1.41
C ILE A 231 -1.79 -6.41 -2.68
N THR A 232 -0.48 -6.26 -2.57
CA THR A 232 0.42 -6.36 -3.72
C THR A 232 0.36 -7.75 -4.36
N ALA A 233 0.49 -8.81 -3.56
CA ALA A 233 0.49 -10.16 -4.09
C ALA A 233 -0.87 -10.57 -4.66
N PHE A 234 -1.98 -10.11 -4.05
CA PHE A 234 -3.32 -10.33 -4.58
C PHE A 234 -3.49 -9.68 -5.96
N LEU A 235 -3.21 -8.38 -6.05
CA LEU A 235 -3.43 -7.60 -7.27
C LEU A 235 -2.53 -8.04 -8.41
N THR A 236 -1.25 -8.27 -8.13
CA THR A 236 -0.31 -8.69 -9.17
C THR A 236 -0.66 -10.08 -9.71
N LYS A 237 -1.10 -11.02 -8.85
CA LYS A 237 -1.57 -12.32 -9.30
C LYS A 237 -2.87 -12.21 -10.10
N TYR A 238 -3.85 -11.41 -9.62
CA TYR A 238 -5.12 -11.19 -10.30
C TYR A 238 -4.92 -10.64 -11.71
N LEU A 239 -4.13 -9.58 -11.85
CA LEU A 239 -3.87 -8.93 -13.13
C LEU A 239 -2.99 -9.78 -14.07
N SER A 240 -2.04 -10.56 -13.51
CA SER A 240 -1.26 -11.51 -14.34
C SER A 240 -2.15 -12.54 -14.99
N MET A 241 -3.11 -13.13 -14.27
CA MET A 241 -4.07 -14.09 -14.84
C MET A 241 -4.89 -13.43 -15.95
N GLN A 242 -5.39 -12.19 -15.74
CA GLN A 242 -6.10 -11.46 -16.79
C GLN A 242 -5.23 -11.23 -18.03
N LYS A 243 -3.97 -10.84 -17.85
CA LYS A 243 -3.04 -10.54 -18.95
C LYS A 243 -2.65 -11.81 -19.73
N GLU A 244 -2.69 -12.96 -19.09
CA GLU A 244 -2.48 -14.28 -19.68
C GLU A 244 -3.75 -14.85 -20.36
N GLY A 245 -4.87 -14.10 -20.30
CA GLY A 245 -6.16 -14.50 -20.87
C GLY A 245 -6.95 -15.50 -20.01
N GLU A 246 -6.54 -15.67 -18.76
CA GLU A 246 -7.24 -16.51 -17.79
C GLU A 246 -8.32 -15.72 -17.03
N GLN A 247 -9.37 -16.41 -16.60
CA GLN A 247 -10.33 -15.85 -15.63
C GLN A 247 -9.66 -15.79 -14.26
N PRO A 248 -9.50 -14.60 -13.64
CA PRO A 248 -8.90 -14.51 -12.31
C PRO A 248 -9.68 -15.28 -11.26
N SER A 249 -9.01 -16.15 -10.54
CA SER A 249 -9.59 -16.87 -9.40
C SER A 249 -9.25 -16.15 -8.09
N ILE A 250 -10.29 -15.68 -7.40
CA ILE A 250 -10.16 -15.01 -6.09
C ILE A 250 -9.48 -15.94 -5.08
N GLU A 251 -9.78 -17.25 -5.11
CA GLU A 251 -9.18 -18.25 -4.23
C GLU A 251 -7.66 -18.38 -4.47
N ILE A 252 -7.23 -18.45 -5.72
CA ILE A 252 -5.81 -18.53 -6.05
C ILE A 252 -5.10 -17.25 -5.64
N CYS A 253 -5.66 -16.09 -5.97
CA CYS A 253 -5.09 -14.79 -5.61
C CYS A 253 -4.97 -14.63 -4.09
N SER A 254 -6.01 -14.98 -3.33
CA SER A 254 -5.99 -14.89 -1.86
C SER A 254 -4.98 -15.85 -1.23
N ARG A 255 -4.84 -17.07 -1.76
CA ARG A 255 -3.83 -18.02 -1.28
C ARG A 255 -2.41 -17.48 -1.49
N VAL A 256 -2.12 -16.96 -2.67
CA VAL A 256 -0.81 -16.35 -2.99
C VAL A 256 -0.56 -15.15 -2.10
N ALA A 257 -1.55 -14.28 -1.91
CA ALA A 257 -1.47 -13.11 -1.05
C ALA A 257 -1.23 -13.46 0.42
N THR A 258 -1.96 -14.45 0.95
CA THR A 258 -1.79 -14.92 2.34
C THR A 258 -0.39 -15.52 2.56
N GLU A 259 0.11 -16.31 1.61
CA GLU A 259 1.44 -16.88 1.69
C GLU A 259 2.52 -15.79 1.68
N PHE A 260 2.45 -14.85 0.74
CA PHE A 260 3.43 -13.76 0.64
C PHE A 260 3.38 -12.83 1.86
N ALA A 261 2.19 -12.48 2.35
CA ALA A 261 2.02 -11.69 3.57
C ALA A 261 2.61 -12.38 4.80
N SER A 262 2.45 -13.71 4.91
CA SER A 262 3.05 -14.48 6.00
C SER A 262 4.58 -14.45 5.94
N GLN A 263 5.16 -14.51 4.74
CA GLN A 263 6.63 -14.43 4.56
C GLN A 263 7.16 -13.03 4.85
N SER A 264 6.46 -11.97 4.47
CA SER A 264 6.86 -10.59 4.76
C SER A 264 6.95 -10.33 6.27
N CYS A 265 6.11 -10.97 7.07
CA CYS A 265 6.14 -10.85 8.52
C CYS A 265 7.35 -11.51 9.22
N LEU A 266 8.22 -12.22 8.49
CA LEU A 266 9.44 -12.81 9.02
C LEU A 266 10.65 -11.87 8.94
N VAL A 267 10.46 -10.62 8.52
CA VAL A 267 11.49 -9.60 8.33
C VAL A 267 11.16 -8.38 9.18
N GLU A 268 12.17 -7.77 9.81
CA GLU A 268 11.98 -6.50 10.54
C GLU A 268 11.66 -5.34 9.58
N GLY A 269 10.80 -4.43 10.00
CA GLY A 269 10.26 -3.37 9.17
C GLY A 269 9.36 -3.92 8.06
N SER A 270 9.00 -3.09 7.08
CA SER A 270 8.14 -3.52 5.98
C SER A 270 8.79 -4.59 5.10
N PHE A 271 10.08 -4.41 4.79
CA PHE A 271 10.82 -5.30 3.88
C PHE A 271 12.33 -5.36 4.19
N GLY A 272 12.74 -4.96 5.39
CA GLY A 272 14.12 -4.86 5.81
C GLY A 272 14.74 -3.49 5.51
N TYR A 273 16.05 -3.47 5.28
CA TYR A 273 16.81 -2.24 4.98
C TYR A 273 16.79 -1.24 6.14
N GLY A 274 17.07 -1.71 7.36
CA GLY A 274 17.16 -0.85 8.52
C GLY A 274 18.44 -0.01 8.51
N LYS A 275 18.33 1.30 8.79
CA LYS A 275 19.45 2.24 8.98
C LYS A 275 19.39 2.85 10.38
N LYS A 276 20.51 2.87 11.08
CA LYS A 276 20.57 3.51 12.41
C LYS A 276 20.42 5.02 12.30
N PHE A 277 19.69 5.61 13.24
CA PHE A 277 19.62 7.05 13.42
C PHE A 277 20.10 7.44 14.83
N TYR A 278 20.69 8.64 14.95
CA TYR A 278 21.37 9.10 16.18
C TYR A 278 20.86 10.45 16.69
N TYR A 279 19.76 10.93 16.15
CA TYR A 279 19.09 12.18 16.54
C TYR A 279 17.81 11.88 17.33
N GLU A 280 17.30 12.91 18.02
CA GLU A 280 15.98 12.85 18.65
C GLU A 280 14.90 13.12 17.59
N LEU A 281 13.81 12.36 17.67
CA LEU A 281 12.69 12.42 16.75
C LEU A 281 11.57 13.32 17.28
#